data_0808d421753519189ecf0af640a2ca93
#
_entry.id   0808d421753519189ecf0af640a2ca93
#
_cell.length_a   1.000
_cell.length_b   1.000
_cell.length_c   1.000
_cell.angle_alpha   90.00
_cell.angle_beta   90.00
_cell.angle_gamma   90.00
#
_symmetry.space_group_name_H-M   'P 1'
#
loop_
_entity.id
_entity.type
_entity.pdbx_description
1 polymer ?
#
loop_
_entity_poly.entity_id
_entity_poly.type
_entity_poly.pdbx_seq_one_letter_code
_entity_poly.pdbx_strand_id
1 'polypeptide(L)'
;ITGLAVFNFLFLGTEYFFDDRMAELVPADRVVWAQSIILTVSAAGFLVYPILKRYRGSRQGMVMQIISGVICMLSIWMMTGNRSERSLLIWGCMFFLFAGMFGSKVHDQAADILKNSNHMALMVGTAYAAGLLLQFVNNNLITDNRIQASMLLIFVVIFVILVDCFKIEDEAEVQNNASIHPGLTCGALVCCVLLMTFIFAALDNIVTYYHAKGAIDVGEWPRLLLALSGILAGILFDLKKRRYMSLVMYCVTVLSVLCILLIGIGGSILAGLLVFYPAAGFFVVFFTTG
;
A
#
# COMPACT_ATOMS: atom_id res chain seq x y z
N ILE A 1 4.29 -1.68 14.24
CA ILE A 1 4.93 -0.65 13.40
C ILE A 1 5.91 -1.30 12.43
N THR A 2 6.91 -2.06 12.89
CA THR A 2 7.92 -2.70 12.02
C THR A 2 7.29 -3.61 10.97
N GLY A 3 6.31 -4.44 11.34
CA GLY A 3 5.58 -5.29 10.40
C GLY A 3 4.87 -4.48 9.30
N LEU A 4 4.27 -3.34 9.65
CA LEU A 4 3.62 -2.45 8.69
C LEU A 4 4.65 -1.76 7.76
N ALA A 5 5.81 -1.37 8.29
CA ALA A 5 6.88 -0.79 7.49
C ALA A 5 7.44 -1.79 6.46
N VAL A 6 7.69 -3.03 6.91
CA VAL A 6 8.15 -4.11 6.02
C VAL A 6 7.08 -4.47 4.99
N PHE A 7 5.81 -4.49 5.38
CA PHE A 7 4.69 -4.70 4.45
C PHE A 7 4.67 -3.62 3.35
N ASN A 8 4.73 -2.34 3.74
CA ASN A 8 4.74 -1.22 2.79
C ASN A 8 5.94 -1.32 1.84
N PHE A 9 7.13 -1.68 2.35
CA PHE A 9 8.29 -1.91 1.50
C PHE A 9 8.07 -3.04 0.49
N LEU A 10 7.55 -4.18 0.94
CA LEU A 10 7.31 -5.33 0.08
C LEU A 10 6.24 -5.05 -0.97
N PHE A 11 5.14 -4.42 -0.56
CA PHE A 11 4.02 -4.12 -1.46
C PHE A 11 4.44 -3.14 -2.55
N LEU A 12 4.90 -1.96 -2.15
CA LEU A 12 5.29 -0.88 -3.08
C LEU A 12 6.59 -1.21 -3.84
N GLY A 13 7.53 -1.92 -3.21
CA GLY A 13 8.77 -2.34 -3.85
C GLY A 13 8.54 -3.40 -4.92
N THR A 14 7.62 -4.34 -4.68
CA THR A 14 7.28 -5.36 -5.70
C THR A 14 6.40 -4.78 -6.80
N GLU A 15 5.52 -3.81 -6.49
CA GLU A 15 4.75 -3.07 -7.48
C GLU A 15 5.67 -2.33 -8.46
N TYR A 16 6.60 -1.55 -7.93
CA TYR A 16 7.60 -0.86 -8.76
C TYR A 16 8.42 -1.84 -9.61
N PHE A 17 8.90 -2.92 -9.00
CA PHE A 17 9.65 -3.96 -9.71
C PHE A 17 8.84 -4.62 -10.83
N PHE A 18 7.55 -4.86 -10.59
CA PHE A 18 6.63 -5.41 -11.60
C PHE A 18 6.42 -4.42 -12.75
N ASP A 19 6.19 -3.14 -12.45
CA ASP A 19 5.94 -2.09 -13.44
C ASP A 19 7.17 -1.87 -14.34
N ASP A 20 8.38 -1.83 -13.77
CA ASP A 20 9.62 -1.75 -14.51
C ASP A 20 9.80 -2.95 -15.43
N ARG A 21 9.61 -4.17 -14.93
CA ARG A 21 9.71 -5.38 -15.74
C ARG A 21 8.64 -5.42 -16.84
N MET A 22 7.45 -4.93 -16.57
CA MET A 22 6.37 -4.85 -17.55
C MET A 22 6.68 -3.79 -18.62
N ALA A 23 7.24 -2.64 -18.25
CA ALA A 23 7.62 -1.56 -19.16
C ALA A 23 8.70 -1.98 -20.15
N GLU A 24 9.57 -2.96 -19.80
CA GLU A 24 10.51 -3.55 -20.73
C GLU A 24 9.86 -4.41 -21.84
N LEU A 25 8.63 -4.89 -21.61
CA LEU A 25 7.95 -5.87 -22.47
C LEU A 25 6.81 -5.28 -23.29
N VAL A 26 6.14 -4.25 -22.78
CA VAL A 26 4.89 -3.73 -23.35
C VAL A 26 4.83 -2.20 -23.32
N PRO A 27 3.95 -1.56 -24.15
CA PRO A 27 3.72 -0.12 -24.11
C PRO A 27 3.10 0.35 -22.78
N ALA A 28 3.28 1.64 -22.46
CA ALA A 28 2.86 2.26 -21.20
C ALA A 28 1.38 2.09 -20.84
N ASP A 29 0.48 2.14 -21.83
CA ASP A 29 -0.96 1.89 -21.63
C ASP A 29 -1.24 0.46 -21.11
N ARG A 30 -0.47 -0.51 -21.59
CA ARG A 30 -0.55 -1.90 -21.12
C ARG A 30 0.05 -2.10 -19.73
N VAL A 31 1.09 -1.34 -19.36
CA VAL A 31 1.64 -1.35 -18.00
C VAL A 31 0.57 -0.89 -17.01
N VAL A 32 -0.10 0.24 -17.26
CA VAL A 32 -1.19 0.76 -16.43
C VAL A 32 -2.34 -0.26 -16.29
N TRP A 33 -2.70 -0.92 -17.39
CA TRP A 33 -3.73 -1.96 -17.36
C TRP A 33 -3.30 -3.15 -16.49
N ALA A 34 -2.06 -3.62 -16.63
CA ALA A 34 -1.51 -4.73 -15.85
C ALA A 34 -1.43 -4.39 -14.36
N GLN A 35 -0.95 -3.18 -14.02
CA GLN A 35 -0.93 -2.67 -12.65
C GLN A 35 -2.35 -2.63 -12.05
N SER A 36 -3.33 -2.12 -12.79
CA SER A 36 -4.73 -2.08 -12.32
C SER A 36 -5.27 -3.48 -12.00
N ILE A 37 -4.87 -4.51 -12.76
CA ILE A 37 -5.25 -5.90 -12.49
C ILE A 37 -4.62 -6.40 -11.20
N ILE A 38 -3.31 -6.25 -11.02
CA ILE A 38 -2.63 -6.76 -9.82
C ILE A 38 -3.12 -6.07 -8.56
N LEU A 39 -3.42 -4.77 -8.60
CA LEU A 39 -4.01 -4.03 -7.49
C LEU A 39 -5.44 -4.49 -7.17
N THR A 40 -6.25 -4.78 -8.20
CA THR A 40 -7.60 -5.35 -8.02
C THR A 40 -7.52 -6.73 -7.37
N VAL A 41 -6.58 -7.57 -7.80
CA VAL A 41 -6.33 -8.89 -7.21
C VAL A 41 -5.85 -8.77 -5.77
N SER A 42 -5.03 -7.78 -5.46
CA SER A 42 -4.61 -7.46 -4.09
C SER A 42 -5.81 -7.09 -3.21
N ALA A 43 -6.73 -6.25 -3.70
CA ALA A 43 -7.95 -5.90 -2.99
C ALA A 43 -8.81 -7.15 -2.69
N ALA A 44 -8.91 -8.09 -3.64
CA ALA A 44 -9.55 -9.38 -3.38
C ALA A 44 -8.84 -10.16 -2.26
N GLY A 45 -7.51 -10.15 -2.23
CA GLY A 45 -6.71 -10.74 -1.15
C GLY A 45 -7.03 -10.13 0.22
N PHE A 46 -7.15 -8.81 0.30
CA PHE A 46 -7.57 -8.12 1.53
C PHE A 46 -8.93 -8.59 2.04
N LEU A 47 -9.88 -8.84 1.16
CA LEU A 47 -11.23 -9.33 1.52
C LEU A 47 -11.25 -10.80 1.94
N VAL A 48 -10.33 -11.60 1.42
CA VAL A 48 -10.25 -13.04 1.74
C VAL A 48 -9.78 -13.28 3.18
N TYR A 49 -8.86 -12.48 3.70
CA TYR A 49 -8.29 -12.69 5.03
C TYR A 49 -9.32 -12.67 6.17
N PRO A 50 -10.23 -11.68 6.31
CA PRO A 50 -11.25 -11.67 7.36
C PRO A 50 -12.17 -12.91 7.32
N ILE A 51 -12.49 -13.38 6.12
CA ILE A 51 -13.28 -14.59 5.93
C ILE A 51 -12.53 -15.82 6.47
N LEU A 52 -11.25 -15.92 6.13
CA LEU A 52 -10.42 -17.04 6.58
C LEU A 52 -10.14 -16.97 8.08
N LYS A 53 -9.94 -15.80 8.67
CA LYS A 53 -9.74 -15.59 10.12
C LYS A 53 -10.92 -16.19 10.90
N ARG A 54 -12.16 -16.04 10.42
CA ARG A 54 -13.38 -16.51 11.08
C ARG A 54 -13.49 -18.04 11.18
N TYR A 55 -12.90 -18.77 10.22
CA TYR A 55 -13.07 -20.23 10.11
C TYR A 55 -11.83 -21.03 10.56
N ARG A 56 -10.77 -20.38 11.06
CA ARG A 56 -9.49 -21.05 11.30
C ARG A 56 -9.04 -21.05 12.75
N GLY A 57 -8.54 -22.24 13.16
CA GLY A 57 -7.75 -22.37 14.37
C GLY A 57 -6.32 -21.82 14.20
N SER A 58 -5.70 -21.42 15.31
CA SER A 58 -4.36 -20.78 15.37
C SER A 58 -3.27 -21.52 14.55
N ARG A 59 -3.23 -22.89 14.62
CA ARG A 59 -2.23 -23.69 13.91
C ARG A 59 -2.40 -23.67 12.39
N GLN A 60 -3.64 -23.70 11.90
CA GLN A 60 -3.95 -23.64 10.46
C GLN A 60 -3.61 -22.26 9.89
N GLY A 61 -3.77 -21.20 10.69
CA GLY A 61 -3.38 -19.85 10.32
C GLY A 61 -1.89 -19.72 10.05
N MET A 62 -1.03 -20.28 10.93
CA MET A 62 0.43 -20.28 10.78
C MET A 62 0.86 -21.03 9.51
N VAL A 63 0.35 -22.24 9.28
CA VAL A 63 0.69 -23.03 8.08
C VAL A 63 0.35 -22.27 6.80
N MET A 64 -0.82 -21.64 6.74
CA MET A 64 -1.21 -20.88 5.56
C MET A 64 -0.34 -19.64 5.34
N GLN A 65 0.09 -18.99 6.41
CA GLN A 65 0.97 -17.85 6.32
C GLN A 65 2.34 -18.25 5.74
N ILE A 66 2.90 -19.39 6.19
CA ILE A 66 4.15 -19.93 5.64
C ILE A 66 3.97 -20.26 4.15
N ILE A 67 2.87 -20.94 3.79
CA ILE A 67 2.57 -21.26 2.39
C ILE A 67 2.44 -19.98 1.56
N SER A 68 1.72 -18.97 2.06
CA SER A 68 1.58 -17.67 1.38
C SER A 68 2.93 -16.97 1.21
N GLY A 69 3.80 -17.01 2.21
CA GLY A 69 5.17 -16.48 2.12
C GLY A 69 6.00 -17.18 1.06
N VAL A 70 5.94 -18.52 1.01
CA VAL A 70 6.63 -19.31 -0.03
C VAL A 70 6.13 -18.96 -1.43
N ILE A 71 4.82 -18.78 -1.60
CA ILE A 71 4.23 -18.38 -2.89
C ILE A 71 4.69 -16.97 -3.25
N CYS A 72 4.74 -16.02 -2.33
CA CYS A 72 5.26 -14.68 -2.57
C CYS A 72 6.73 -14.72 -3.01
N MET A 73 7.57 -15.51 -2.34
CA MET A 73 8.98 -15.68 -2.73
C MET A 73 9.13 -16.28 -4.12
N LEU A 74 8.37 -17.34 -4.42
CA LEU A 74 8.37 -17.97 -5.74
C LEU A 74 7.92 -16.97 -6.81
N SER A 75 6.91 -16.18 -6.54
CA SER A 75 6.39 -15.17 -7.47
C SER A 75 7.45 -14.10 -7.80
N ILE A 76 8.14 -13.55 -6.81
CA ILE A 76 9.22 -12.57 -7.02
C ILE A 76 10.33 -13.20 -7.85
N TRP A 77 10.75 -14.42 -7.51
CA TRP A 77 11.79 -15.14 -8.25
C TRP A 77 11.40 -15.35 -9.71
N MET A 78 10.19 -15.80 -9.98
CA MET A 78 9.69 -16.03 -11.33
C MET A 78 9.53 -14.74 -12.12
N MET A 79 9.14 -13.62 -11.51
CA MET A 79 9.10 -12.30 -12.18
C MET A 79 10.48 -11.84 -12.61
N THR A 80 11.54 -12.13 -11.87
CA THR A 80 12.92 -11.71 -12.18
C THR A 80 13.45 -12.31 -13.49
N GLY A 81 13.13 -13.55 -13.77
CA GLY A 81 13.64 -14.28 -14.97
C GLY A 81 12.70 -14.24 -16.18
N ASN A 82 11.52 -13.66 -16.05
CA ASN A 82 10.47 -13.81 -17.04
C ASN A 82 10.57 -12.78 -18.18
N ARG A 83 10.37 -13.27 -19.43
CA ARG A 83 10.38 -12.45 -20.66
C ARG A 83 9.03 -12.47 -21.38
N SER A 84 7.97 -12.90 -20.73
CA SER A 84 6.62 -12.97 -21.30
C SER A 84 5.65 -12.15 -20.48
N GLU A 85 4.95 -11.21 -21.13
CA GLU A 85 3.89 -10.37 -20.53
C GLU A 85 2.89 -11.21 -19.72
N ARG A 86 2.35 -12.29 -20.31
CA ARG A 86 1.33 -13.14 -19.67
C ARG A 86 1.86 -13.82 -18.40
N SER A 87 3.07 -14.34 -18.48
CA SER A 87 3.66 -15.03 -17.33
C SER A 87 4.01 -14.05 -16.22
N LEU A 88 4.53 -12.85 -16.55
CA LEU A 88 4.79 -11.78 -15.60
C LEU A 88 3.50 -11.35 -14.88
N LEU A 89 2.40 -11.16 -15.64
CA LEU A 89 1.10 -10.82 -15.08
C LEU A 89 0.56 -11.91 -14.14
N ILE A 90 0.68 -13.19 -14.50
CA ILE A 90 0.23 -14.31 -13.65
C ILE A 90 0.99 -14.31 -12.32
N TRP A 91 2.32 -14.20 -12.35
CA TRP A 91 3.13 -14.18 -11.13
C TRP A 91 2.92 -12.91 -10.30
N GLY A 92 2.71 -11.77 -10.96
CA GLY A 92 2.27 -10.54 -10.31
C GLY A 92 0.93 -10.73 -9.58
N CYS A 93 -0.09 -11.25 -10.25
CA CYS A 93 -1.38 -11.56 -9.63
C CYS A 93 -1.24 -12.52 -8.43
N MET A 94 -0.41 -13.56 -8.56
CA MET A 94 -0.15 -14.49 -7.46
C MET A 94 0.48 -13.77 -6.26
N PHE A 95 1.52 -12.97 -6.48
CA PHE A 95 2.13 -12.19 -5.41
C PHE A 95 1.12 -11.26 -4.74
N PHE A 96 0.42 -10.43 -5.52
CA PHE A 96 -0.47 -9.40 -4.98
C PHE A 96 -1.71 -9.97 -4.30
N LEU A 97 -2.21 -11.14 -4.69
CA LEU A 97 -3.26 -11.84 -3.96
C LEU A 97 -2.83 -12.17 -2.52
N PHE A 98 -1.66 -12.77 -2.36
CA PHE A 98 -1.16 -13.16 -1.04
C PHE A 98 -0.62 -11.96 -0.26
N ALA A 99 -0.02 -10.98 -0.93
CA ALA A 99 0.36 -9.70 -0.32
C ALA A 99 -0.87 -8.95 0.22
N GLY A 100 -2.00 -8.95 -0.50
CA GLY A 100 -3.27 -8.43 -0.01
C GLY A 100 -3.75 -9.12 1.27
N MET A 101 -3.68 -10.46 1.33
CA MET A 101 -4.02 -11.22 2.55
C MET A 101 -3.11 -10.85 3.73
N PHE A 102 -1.80 -10.71 3.48
CA PHE A 102 -0.83 -10.26 4.48
C PHE A 102 -1.11 -8.83 4.92
N GLY A 103 -1.41 -7.93 3.98
CA GLY A 103 -1.76 -6.55 4.26
C GLY A 103 -2.96 -6.46 5.20
N SER A 104 -4.03 -7.19 4.90
CA SER A 104 -5.21 -7.25 5.76
C SER A 104 -4.86 -7.70 7.19
N LYS A 105 -4.03 -8.75 7.34
CA LYS A 105 -3.59 -9.23 8.65
C LYS A 105 -2.79 -8.18 9.43
N VAL A 106 -1.84 -7.53 8.77
CA VAL A 106 -0.97 -6.54 9.43
C VAL A 106 -1.74 -5.29 9.84
N HIS A 107 -2.69 -4.84 9.00
CA HIS A 107 -3.55 -3.70 9.34
C HIS A 107 -4.49 -4.04 10.49
N ASP A 108 -5.07 -5.24 10.51
CA ASP A 108 -5.89 -5.75 11.63
C ASP A 108 -5.07 -5.74 12.94
N GLN A 109 -3.86 -6.30 12.94
CA GLN A 109 -2.96 -6.28 14.09
C GLN A 109 -2.54 -4.87 14.51
N ALA A 110 -2.24 -4.00 13.53
CA ALA A 110 -1.87 -2.62 13.81
C ALA A 110 -3.03 -1.85 14.43
N ALA A 111 -4.26 -2.04 13.93
CA ALA A 111 -5.45 -1.43 14.48
C ALA A 111 -5.68 -1.85 15.93
N ASP A 112 -5.55 -3.14 16.25
CA ASP A 112 -5.72 -3.65 17.62
C ASP A 112 -4.67 -3.11 18.59
N ILE A 113 -3.41 -3.03 18.19
CA ILE A 113 -2.31 -2.51 19.04
C ILE A 113 -2.45 -0.99 19.23
N LEU A 114 -2.86 -0.27 18.18
CA LEU A 114 -2.82 1.19 18.17
C LEU A 114 -4.15 1.85 18.54
N LYS A 115 -5.25 1.11 18.67
CA LYS A 115 -6.60 1.65 18.95
C LYS A 115 -6.67 2.62 20.13
N ASN A 116 -5.84 2.40 21.16
CA ASN A 116 -5.79 3.23 22.36
C ASN A 116 -4.66 4.28 22.34
N SER A 117 -3.88 4.35 21.25
CA SER A 117 -2.76 5.29 21.13
C SER A 117 -3.25 6.68 20.67
N ASN A 118 -2.77 7.73 21.35
CA ASN A 118 -2.97 9.10 20.89
C ASN A 118 -2.12 9.47 19.67
N HIS A 119 -1.17 8.61 19.26
CA HIS A 119 -0.20 8.80 18.19
C HIS A 119 -0.33 7.75 17.08
N MET A 120 -1.54 7.22 16.88
CA MET A 120 -1.76 6.15 15.90
C MET A 120 -1.41 6.59 14.48
N ALA A 121 -1.84 7.78 14.06
CA ALA A 121 -1.60 8.26 12.71
C ALA A 121 -0.10 8.56 12.48
N LEU A 122 0.60 9.10 13.48
CA LEU A 122 2.04 9.31 13.42
C LEU A 122 2.79 7.97 13.30
N MET A 123 2.39 6.95 14.08
CA MET A 123 2.99 5.63 14.01
C MET A 123 2.78 4.95 12.66
N VAL A 124 1.60 5.09 12.07
CA VAL A 124 1.30 4.59 10.73
C VAL A 124 2.09 5.37 9.67
N GLY A 125 2.09 6.70 9.74
CA GLY A 125 2.84 7.55 8.83
C GLY A 125 4.35 7.31 8.86
N THR A 126 4.93 7.07 10.04
CA THR A 126 6.36 6.71 10.16
C THR A 126 6.65 5.31 9.63
N ALA A 127 5.74 4.34 9.83
CA ALA A 127 5.88 3.00 9.25
C ALA A 127 5.84 3.05 7.71
N TYR A 128 4.92 3.82 7.16
CA TYR A 128 4.83 4.05 5.72
C TYR A 128 6.10 4.72 5.17
N ALA A 129 6.56 5.79 5.81
CA ALA A 129 7.80 6.47 5.43
C ALA A 129 9.02 5.55 5.47
N ALA A 130 9.14 4.71 6.50
CA ALA A 130 10.22 3.73 6.60
C ALA A 130 10.20 2.71 5.47
N GLY A 131 9.01 2.22 5.09
CA GLY A 131 8.85 1.33 3.93
C GLY A 131 9.28 1.99 2.62
N LEU A 132 8.91 3.25 2.40
CA LEU A 132 9.31 4.03 1.23
C LEU A 132 10.81 4.34 1.18
N LEU A 133 11.43 4.63 2.33
CA LEU A 133 12.89 4.83 2.39
C LEU A 133 13.65 3.54 2.07
N LEU A 134 13.17 2.38 2.56
CA LEU A 134 13.74 1.09 2.17
C LEU A 134 13.60 0.83 0.67
N GLN A 135 12.44 1.19 0.09
CA GLN A 135 12.23 1.10 -1.36
C GLN A 135 13.17 2.04 -2.13
N PHE A 136 13.32 3.28 -1.68
CA PHE A 136 14.25 4.25 -2.27
C PHE A 136 15.68 3.69 -2.29
N VAL A 137 16.14 3.10 -1.19
CA VAL A 137 17.44 2.44 -1.10
C VAL A 137 17.53 1.29 -2.09
N ASN A 138 16.52 0.41 -2.14
CA ASN A 138 16.51 -0.73 -3.04
C ASN A 138 16.56 -0.32 -4.51
N ASN A 139 15.86 0.73 -4.90
CA ASN A 139 15.75 1.14 -6.30
C ASN A 139 16.94 2.00 -6.78
N ASN A 140 17.51 2.82 -5.91
CA ASN A 140 18.53 3.80 -6.31
C ASN A 140 19.98 3.37 -5.99
N LEU A 141 20.19 2.55 -4.95
CA LEU A 141 21.52 2.08 -4.59
C LEU A 141 21.85 0.71 -5.20
N ILE A 142 20.85 -0.02 -5.70
CA ILE A 142 21.00 -1.34 -6.26
C ILE A 142 20.55 -1.30 -7.73
N THR A 143 21.50 -1.38 -8.65
CA THR A 143 21.23 -1.32 -10.10
C THR A 143 20.93 -2.69 -10.73
N ASP A 144 21.26 -3.79 -10.04
CA ASP A 144 21.04 -5.16 -10.56
C ASP A 144 19.67 -5.66 -10.08
N ASN A 145 18.77 -5.94 -11.04
CA ASN A 145 17.44 -6.47 -10.82
C ASN A 145 17.43 -7.77 -9.99
N ARG A 146 18.48 -8.59 -10.09
CA ARG A 146 18.59 -9.83 -9.31
C ARG A 146 18.88 -9.54 -7.84
N ILE A 147 19.71 -8.53 -7.57
CA ILE A 147 20.02 -8.10 -6.19
C ILE A 147 18.78 -7.42 -5.57
N GLN A 148 18.07 -6.57 -6.34
CA GLN A 148 16.80 -5.98 -5.89
C GLN A 148 15.77 -7.06 -5.53
N ALA A 149 15.59 -8.05 -6.40
CA ALA A 149 14.71 -9.18 -6.11
C ALA A 149 15.15 -9.99 -4.89
N SER A 150 16.47 -10.21 -4.71
CA SER A 150 17.00 -10.92 -3.54
C SER A 150 16.73 -10.16 -2.25
N MET A 151 16.80 -8.83 -2.27
CA MET A 151 16.43 -7.99 -1.14
C MET A 151 14.95 -8.16 -0.78
N LEU A 152 14.06 -8.10 -1.79
CA LEU A 152 12.63 -8.37 -1.59
C LEU A 152 12.39 -9.76 -0.99
N LEU A 153 13.08 -10.80 -1.47
CA LEU A 153 12.96 -12.16 -0.94
C LEU A 153 13.36 -12.24 0.54
N ILE A 154 14.48 -11.61 0.93
CA ILE A 154 14.92 -11.57 2.34
C ILE A 154 13.86 -10.89 3.21
N PHE A 155 13.29 -9.78 2.73
CA PHE A 155 12.26 -9.07 3.48
C PHE A 155 10.93 -9.83 3.55
N VAL A 156 10.58 -10.69 2.58
CA VAL A 156 9.44 -11.62 2.73
C VAL A 156 9.67 -12.59 3.89
N VAL A 157 10.88 -13.14 4.03
CA VAL A 157 11.21 -14.03 5.16
C VAL A 157 11.11 -13.28 6.49
N ILE A 158 11.72 -12.08 6.59
CA ILE A 158 11.64 -11.23 7.77
C ILE A 158 10.18 -10.92 8.11
N PHE A 159 9.37 -10.61 7.10
CA PHE A 159 7.96 -10.28 7.27
C PHE A 159 7.15 -11.45 7.83
N VAL A 160 7.32 -12.65 7.28
CA VAL A 160 6.63 -13.86 7.76
C VAL A 160 6.98 -14.13 9.23
N ILE A 161 8.26 -13.97 9.60
CA ILE A 161 8.70 -14.14 11.00
C ILE A 161 8.07 -13.06 11.89
N LEU A 162 8.11 -11.79 11.50
CA LEU A 162 7.56 -10.67 12.29
C LEU A 162 6.07 -10.84 12.55
N VAL A 163 5.30 -11.21 11.53
CA VAL A 163 3.84 -11.35 11.65
C VAL A 163 3.43 -12.54 12.54
N ASP A 164 4.29 -13.58 12.68
CA ASP A 164 4.05 -14.69 13.60
C ASP A 164 4.52 -14.43 15.04
N CYS A 165 5.58 -13.62 15.21
CA CYS A 165 6.09 -13.27 16.55
C CYS A 165 5.09 -12.39 17.34
N PHE A 166 4.26 -11.62 16.68
CA PHE A 166 3.24 -10.75 17.31
C PHE A 166 1.87 -11.44 17.34
N LYS A 167 1.77 -12.61 17.99
CA LYS A 167 0.48 -13.16 18.38
C LYS A 167 -0.09 -12.28 19.49
N ILE A 168 -1.14 -11.52 19.16
CA ILE A 168 -1.99 -10.92 20.18
C ILE A 168 -2.79 -12.07 20.77
N GLU A 169 -2.60 -12.37 22.06
CA GLU A 169 -3.55 -13.21 22.79
C GLU A 169 -4.92 -12.54 22.65
N ASP A 170 -5.90 -13.32 22.19
CA ASP A 170 -7.30 -12.86 22.10
C ASP A 170 -7.76 -12.50 23.52
N GLU A 171 -7.52 -11.26 23.95
CA GLU A 171 -8.19 -10.71 25.13
C GLU A 171 -9.67 -10.67 24.79
N ALA A 172 -10.46 -11.36 25.60
CA ALA A 172 -11.90 -11.51 25.50
C ALA A 172 -12.55 -10.17 25.12
N GLU A 173 -13.37 -10.20 24.07
CA GLU A 173 -14.17 -9.07 23.58
C GLU A 173 -14.84 -8.34 24.78
N VAL A 174 -14.28 -7.19 25.14
CA VAL A 174 -15.00 -6.23 25.96
C VAL A 174 -16.08 -5.64 25.07
N GLN A 175 -17.30 -6.15 25.22
CA GLN A 175 -18.48 -5.60 24.60
C GLN A 175 -18.64 -4.14 25.01
N ASN A 176 -18.13 -3.23 24.22
CA ASN A 176 -18.48 -1.81 24.31
C ASN A 176 -19.85 -1.60 23.65
N ASN A 177 -20.89 -1.61 24.48
CA ASN A 177 -22.24 -1.19 24.12
C ASN A 177 -22.29 0.33 23.86
N ALA A 178 -21.69 0.79 22.78
CA ALA A 178 -21.95 2.12 22.25
C ALA A 178 -23.09 2.03 21.23
N SER A 179 -24.29 2.37 21.64
CA SER A 179 -25.49 2.48 20.80
C SER A 179 -25.41 3.72 19.89
N ILE A 180 -24.57 3.66 18.89
CA ILE A 180 -24.58 4.58 17.75
C ILE A 180 -25.26 3.80 16.62
N HIS A 181 -26.24 4.38 15.92
CA HIS A 181 -26.89 3.75 14.77
C HIS A 181 -25.84 3.42 13.71
N PRO A 182 -25.34 2.17 13.62
CA PRO A 182 -24.11 1.88 12.89
C PRO A 182 -24.30 1.88 11.36
N GLY A 183 -25.51 1.70 10.88
CA GLY A 183 -25.77 1.47 9.46
C GLY A 183 -25.60 2.69 8.57
N LEU A 184 -26.11 3.85 8.97
CA LEU A 184 -26.10 5.06 8.12
C LEU A 184 -24.71 5.71 8.09
N THR A 185 -24.05 5.75 9.26
CA THR A 185 -22.70 6.32 9.39
C THR A 185 -21.66 5.48 8.68
N CYS A 186 -21.77 4.17 8.78
CA CYS A 186 -20.88 3.23 8.09
C CYS A 186 -21.04 3.31 6.56
N GLY A 187 -22.27 3.39 6.04
CA GLY A 187 -22.53 3.52 4.61
C GLY A 187 -21.98 4.83 4.01
N ALA A 188 -22.15 5.96 4.71
CA ALA A 188 -21.61 7.24 4.28
C ALA A 188 -20.05 7.23 4.27
N LEU A 189 -19.42 6.64 5.30
CA LEU A 189 -17.97 6.50 5.37
C LEU A 189 -17.44 5.65 4.22
N VAL A 190 -18.05 4.49 3.97
CA VAL A 190 -17.68 3.61 2.85
C VAL A 190 -17.80 4.35 1.51
N CYS A 191 -18.88 5.11 1.29
CA CYS A 191 -19.05 5.90 0.08
C CYS A 191 -17.96 6.96 -0.08
N CYS A 192 -17.62 7.70 0.98
CA CYS A 192 -16.52 8.68 0.96
C CYS A 192 -15.17 8.02 0.66
N VAL A 193 -14.85 6.90 1.29
CA VAL A 193 -13.61 6.15 1.05
C VAL A 193 -13.54 5.68 -0.40
N LEU A 194 -14.63 5.14 -0.96
CA LEU A 194 -14.68 4.71 -2.36
C LEU A 194 -14.45 5.87 -3.34
N LEU A 195 -15.05 7.03 -3.09
CA LEU A 195 -14.83 8.22 -3.93
C LEU A 195 -13.38 8.71 -3.85
N MET A 196 -12.79 8.76 -2.65
CA MET A 196 -11.38 9.13 -2.47
C MET A 196 -10.45 8.13 -3.14
N THR A 197 -10.72 6.83 -3.01
CA THR A 197 -9.94 5.77 -3.66
C THR A 197 -9.99 5.90 -5.18
N PHE A 198 -11.14 6.27 -5.75
CA PHE A 198 -11.26 6.50 -7.19
C PHE A 198 -10.38 7.65 -7.66
N ILE A 199 -10.36 8.78 -6.94
CA ILE A 199 -9.52 9.94 -7.27
C ILE A 199 -8.03 9.55 -7.16
N PHE A 200 -7.67 8.84 -6.10
CA PHE A 200 -6.30 8.38 -5.88
C PHE A 200 -5.84 7.43 -7.00
N ALA A 201 -6.65 6.44 -7.36
CA ALA A 201 -6.35 5.49 -8.42
C ALA A 201 -6.21 6.17 -9.80
N ALA A 202 -7.03 7.20 -10.10
CA ALA A 202 -6.91 7.95 -11.33
C ALA A 202 -5.57 8.69 -11.43
N LEU A 203 -5.09 9.27 -10.32
CA LEU A 203 -3.79 9.94 -10.26
C LEU A 203 -2.64 8.92 -10.36
N ASP A 204 -2.74 7.81 -9.68
CA ASP A 204 -1.74 6.74 -9.69
C ASP A 204 -1.57 6.18 -11.11
N ASN A 205 -2.66 5.91 -11.82
CA ASN A 205 -2.63 5.50 -13.23
C ASN A 205 -1.92 6.51 -14.15
N ILE A 206 -2.11 7.81 -13.92
CA ILE A 206 -1.41 8.87 -14.67
C ILE A 206 0.09 8.80 -14.40
N VAL A 207 0.48 8.65 -13.14
CA VAL A 207 1.88 8.57 -12.72
C VAL A 207 2.56 7.34 -13.32
N THR A 208 1.93 6.18 -13.24
CA THR A 208 2.42 4.92 -13.81
C THR A 208 2.59 5.01 -15.33
N TYR A 209 1.66 5.67 -16.03
CA TYR A 209 1.77 5.89 -17.45
C TYR A 209 2.99 6.73 -17.84
N TYR A 210 3.28 7.82 -17.11
CA TYR A 210 4.45 8.65 -17.37
C TYR A 210 5.76 7.98 -16.94
N HIS A 211 5.74 7.17 -15.87
CA HIS A 211 6.86 6.34 -15.47
C HIS A 211 7.20 5.31 -16.56
N ALA A 212 6.21 4.57 -17.03
CA ALA A 212 6.40 3.58 -18.10
C ALA A 212 6.83 4.20 -19.45
N LYS A 213 6.60 5.50 -19.67
CA LYS A 213 7.14 6.27 -20.80
C LYS A 213 8.57 6.76 -20.58
N GLY A 214 9.14 6.56 -19.41
CA GLY A 214 10.47 7.08 -19.06
C GLY A 214 10.52 8.60 -18.87
N ALA A 215 9.35 9.27 -18.76
CA ALA A 215 9.28 10.71 -18.52
C ALA A 215 9.57 11.09 -17.07
N ILE A 216 9.39 10.17 -16.15
CA ILE A 216 9.57 10.34 -14.70
C ILE A 216 10.01 9.01 -14.12
N ASP A 217 11.03 9.03 -13.28
CA ASP A 217 11.33 7.88 -12.43
C ASP A 217 10.64 8.04 -11.06
N VAL A 218 9.63 7.22 -10.83
CA VAL A 218 8.86 7.20 -9.57
C VAL A 218 9.71 6.67 -8.41
N GLY A 219 10.74 5.88 -8.70
CA GLY A 219 11.66 5.32 -7.71
C GLY A 219 12.61 6.33 -7.07
N GLU A 220 12.82 7.49 -7.71
CA GLU A 220 13.77 8.52 -7.28
C GLU A 220 13.18 9.49 -6.21
N TRP A 221 13.41 10.78 -6.41
CA TRP A 221 12.98 11.87 -5.50
C TRP A 221 11.48 11.85 -5.12
N PRO A 222 10.52 11.39 -5.97
CA PRO A 222 9.13 11.34 -5.58
C PRO A 222 8.88 10.47 -4.34
N ARG A 223 9.65 9.40 -4.14
CA ARG A 223 9.55 8.55 -2.94
C ARG A 223 9.91 9.29 -1.66
N LEU A 224 10.86 10.21 -1.71
CA LEU A 224 11.22 11.03 -0.56
C LEU A 224 10.09 12.00 -0.16
N LEU A 225 9.43 12.62 -1.16
CA LEU A 225 8.25 13.44 -0.90
C LEU A 225 7.10 12.64 -0.30
N LEU A 226 6.87 11.45 -0.81
CA LEU A 226 5.85 10.53 -0.29
C LEU A 226 6.15 10.15 1.18
N ALA A 227 7.38 9.80 1.50
CA ALA A 227 7.80 9.48 2.86
C ALA A 227 7.60 10.66 3.81
N LEU A 228 8.04 11.84 3.40
CA LEU A 228 7.88 13.07 4.18
C LEU A 228 6.41 13.40 4.41
N SER A 229 5.58 13.28 3.37
CA SER A 229 4.14 13.56 3.47
C SER A 229 3.42 12.56 4.36
N GLY A 230 3.82 11.30 4.39
CA GLY A 230 3.28 10.30 5.31
C GLY A 230 3.53 10.68 6.78
N ILE A 231 4.74 11.12 7.11
CA ILE A 231 5.05 11.62 8.47
C ILE A 231 4.24 12.87 8.79
N LEU A 232 4.18 13.82 7.85
CA LEU A 232 3.42 15.06 8.03
C LEU A 232 1.92 14.80 8.23
N ALA A 233 1.36 13.88 7.44
CA ALA A 233 -0.03 13.43 7.60
C ALA A 233 -0.25 12.83 8.99
N GLY A 234 0.66 11.97 9.45
CA GLY A 234 0.60 11.38 10.79
C GLY A 234 0.57 12.44 11.89
N ILE A 235 1.44 13.44 11.83
CA ILE A 235 1.47 14.55 12.79
C ILE A 235 0.14 15.34 12.76
N LEU A 236 -0.33 15.73 11.57
CA LEU A 236 -1.53 16.56 11.43
C LEU A 236 -2.80 15.81 11.85
N PHE A 237 -2.90 14.52 11.55
CA PHE A 237 -4.07 13.73 11.92
C PHE A 237 -4.17 13.47 13.43
N ASP A 238 -3.06 13.32 14.13
CA ASP A 238 -3.06 13.15 15.59
C ASP A 238 -3.30 14.45 16.36
N LEU A 239 -3.26 15.63 15.68
CA LEU A 239 -3.55 16.92 16.33
C LEU A 239 -4.95 16.92 16.93
N LYS A 240 -5.03 17.37 18.21
CA LYS A 240 -6.27 17.51 18.97
C LYS A 240 -7.16 16.25 18.89
N LYS A 241 -6.56 15.08 19.04
CA LYS A 241 -7.27 13.78 19.03
C LYS A 241 -8.07 13.58 17.75
N ARG A 242 -7.44 13.80 16.60
CA ARG A 242 -7.98 13.60 15.24
C ARG A 242 -9.13 14.52 14.82
N ARG A 243 -9.38 15.59 15.57
CA ARG A 243 -10.50 16.52 15.28
C ARG A 243 -10.41 17.14 13.88
N TYR A 244 -9.21 17.35 13.35
CA TYR A 244 -9.00 18.02 12.08
C TYR A 244 -8.78 17.06 10.91
N MET A 245 -8.78 15.76 11.15
CA MET A 245 -8.48 14.74 10.12
C MET A 245 -9.39 14.87 8.90
N SER A 246 -10.69 14.96 9.07
CA SER A 246 -11.66 15.12 7.97
C SER A 246 -11.46 16.43 7.21
N LEU A 247 -11.16 17.53 7.89
CA LEU A 247 -10.90 18.83 7.24
C LEU A 247 -9.63 18.77 6.38
N VAL A 248 -8.56 18.19 6.91
CA VAL A 248 -7.29 18.02 6.18
C VAL A 248 -7.53 17.16 4.94
N MET A 249 -8.25 16.04 5.08
CA MET A 249 -8.55 15.16 3.94
C MET A 249 -9.44 15.84 2.89
N TYR A 250 -10.37 16.67 3.31
CA TYR A 250 -11.15 17.46 2.36
C TYR A 250 -10.25 18.39 1.53
N CYS A 251 -9.34 19.12 2.16
CA CYS A 251 -8.37 19.98 1.46
C CYS A 251 -7.46 19.18 0.53
N VAL A 252 -6.95 18.04 0.98
CA VAL A 252 -6.10 17.15 0.17
C VAL A 252 -6.85 16.62 -1.04
N THR A 253 -8.11 16.23 -0.87
CA THR A 253 -8.97 15.77 -1.99
C THR A 253 -9.19 16.86 -3.02
N VAL A 254 -9.50 18.09 -2.60
CA VAL A 254 -9.65 19.24 -3.50
C VAL A 254 -8.36 19.52 -4.26
N LEU A 255 -7.21 19.52 -3.59
CA LEU A 255 -5.90 19.69 -4.23
C LEU A 255 -5.61 18.59 -5.25
N SER A 256 -5.99 17.34 -4.95
CA SER A 256 -5.83 16.21 -5.86
C SER A 256 -6.67 16.37 -7.13
N VAL A 257 -7.92 16.81 -6.99
CA VAL A 257 -8.79 17.11 -8.15
C VAL A 257 -8.22 18.26 -9.00
N LEU A 258 -7.73 19.31 -8.35
CA LEU A 258 -7.06 20.42 -9.07
C LEU A 258 -5.81 19.93 -9.81
N CYS A 259 -5.04 19.02 -9.22
CA CYS A 259 -3.90 18.39 -9.87
C CYS A 259 -4.29 17.64 -11.16
N ILE A 260 -5.35 16.82 -11.11
CA ILE A 260 -5.88 16.11 -12.28
C ILE A 260 -6.28 17.12 -13.38
N LEU A 261 -6.98 18.17 -13.01
CA LEU A 261 -7.41 19.22 -13.95
C LEU A 261 -6.21 19.92 -14.60
N LEU A 262 -5.19 20.29 -13.81
CA LEU A 262 -3.98 20.95 -14.32
C LEU A 262 -3.23 20.07 -15.32
N ILE A 263 -3.08 18.78 -15.03
CA ILE A 263 -2.45 17.83 -15.95
C ILE A 263 -3.30 17.65 -17.22
N GLY A 264 -4.62 17.56 -17.07
CA GLY A 264 -5.55 17.37 -18.17
C GLY A 264 -5.63 18.56 -19.15
N ILE A 265 -5.38 19.79 -18.70
CA ILE A 265 -5.36 21.02 -19.53
C ILE A 265 -4.00 21.21 -20.24
N GLY A 266 -3.08 20.26 -20.13
CA GLY A 266 -1.73 20.37 -20.70
C GLY A 266 -0.76 21.19 -19.86
N GLY A 267 -1.02 21.33 -18.57
CA GLY A 267 -0.11 21.93 -17.61
C GLY A 267 1.18 21.13 -17.39
N SER A 268 2.11 21.69 -16.64
CA SER A 268 3.37 21.01 -16.32
C SER A 268 3.13 19.75 -15.50
N ILE A 269 3.52 18.59 -16.02
CA ILE A 269 3.47 17.30 -15.34
C ILE A 269 4.23 17.37 -14.01
N LEU A 270 5.41 18.02 -14.01
CA LEU A 270 6.22 18.19 -12.81
C LEU A 270 5.47 18.94 -11.70
N ALA A 271 4.74 20.01 -12.05
CA ALA A 271 3.93 20.75 -11.07
C ALA A 271 2.79 19.90 -10.51
N GLY A 272 2.13 19.09 -11.37
CA GLY A 272 1.12 18.15 -10.95
C GLY A 272 1.66 17.11 -9.96
N LEU A 273 2.84 16.57 -10.21
CA LEU A 273 3.47 15.58 -9.34
C LEU A 273 3.92 16.16 -8.00
N LEU A 274 4.43 17.41 -7.98
CA LEU A 274 4.77 18.09 -6.73
C LEU A 274 3.56 18.29 -5.82
N VAL A 275 2.35 18.29 -6.34
CA VAL A 275 1.10 18.33 -5.57
C VAL A 275 0.62 16.92 -5.23
N PHE A 276 0.69 16.00 -6.20
CA PHE A 276 0.20 14.63 -6.03
C PHE A 276 0.95 13.84 -4.96
N TYR A 277 2.27 13.84 -4.99
CA TYR A 277 3.06 13.03 -4.04
C TYR A 277 2.84 13.42 -2.58
N PRO A 278 2.82 14.72 -2.19
CA PRO A 278 2.38 15.08 -0.86
C PRO A 278 0.95 14.60 -0.55
N ALA A 279 0.00 14.74 -1.48
CA ALA A 279 -1.38 14.30 -1.27
C ALA A 279 -1.48 12.79 -1.06
N ALA A 280 -0.72 12.00 -1.81
CA ALA A 280 -0.75 10.53 -1.74
C ALA A 280 -0.38 9.99 -0.35
N GLY A 281 0.61 10.57 0.32
CA GLY A 281 0.97 10.18 1.69
C GLY A 281 -0.18 10.42 2.69
N PHE A 282 -0.94 11.50 2.52
CA PHE A 282 -2.14 11.76 3.33
C PHE A 282 -3.23 10.71 3.10
N PHE A 283 -3.48 10.32 1.85
CA PHE A 283 -4.45 9.27 1.52
C PHE A 283 -4.10 7.95 2.19
N VAL A 284 -2.84 7.50 2.10
CA VAL A 284 -2.41 6.22 2.68
C VAL A 284 -2.57 6.21 4.20
N VAL A 285 -2.14 7.27 4.89
CA VAL A 285 -2.29 7.36 6.35
C VAL A 285 -3.77 7.42 6.73
N PHE A 286 -4.59 8.16 5.98
CA PHE A 286 -6.03 8.22 6.21
C PHE A 286 -6.71 6.86 6.06
N PHE A 287 -6.46 6.13 4.98
CA PHE A 287 -7.06 4.81 4.73
C PHE A 287 -6.68 3.77 5.79
N THR A 288 -5.54 3.97 6.47
CA THR A 288 -5.09 3.05 7.52
C THR A 288 -5.62 3.42 8.91
N THR A 289 -5.95 4.71 9.16
CA THR A 289 -6.26 5.24 10.51
C THR A 289 -7.66 5.83 10.64
N GLY A 290 -8.36 6.03 9.52
CA GLY A 290 -9.68 6.69 9.39
C GLY A 290 -10.90 5.83 9.70
#